data_960b98fc06830688dbf02f47774fe977
#
_entry.id   960b98fc06830688dbf02f47774fe977
#
_cell.length_a   1.000
_cell.length_b   1.000
_cell.length_c   1.000
_cell.angle_alpha   90.00
_cell.angle_beta   90.00
_cell.angle_gamma   90.00
#
_symmetry.space_group_name_H-M   'P 1'
#
loop_
_entity.id
_entity.type
_entity.pdbx_description
1 polymer ?
#
loop_
_entity_poly.entity_id
_entity_poly.type
_entity_poly.pdbx_seq_one_letter_code
_entity_poly.pdbx_strand_id
1 'polypeptide(L)'
;VNVDSSNIKKAIMQITNYSLSKGLDERNVQVLAPMYKGDAGIDALNVILQNIYNPSKRNKEEVIYGDFIYREDDKVLQLVNDLDNNVFNGDIGFIERITGNKIIIDFDGNKVEYEKKDLKNIKHAYAISIHKSQGSEFMHIIMPISTSYYKMLYNKLIYTGVSRAKKSLTLVGDPTAFQRAVNNNYSSSRKTSLKEQISICLFYTSDAADDKA
;
A
#
# COMPACT_ATOMS: atom_id res chain seq x y z
N VAL A 1 0.55 -15.73 -12.57
CA VAL A 1 1.47 -15.57 -13.71
C VAL A 1 2.87 -15.99 -13.27
N ASN A 2 3.35 -17.11 -13.79
CA ASN A 2 4.66 -17.64 -13.45
C ASN A 2 5.74 -16.94 -14.31
N VAL A 3 6.66 -16.23 -13.63
CA VAL A 3 7.79 -15.53 -14.25
C VAL A 3 8.98 -15.48 -13.29
N ASP A 4 10.18 -15.44 -13.83
CA ASP A 4 11.39 -15.23 -13.06
C ASP A 4 11.42 -13.86 -12.40
N SER A 5 12.15 -13.72 -11.30
CA SER A 5 12.26 -12.47 -10.54
C SER A 5 12.65 -11.26 -11.38
N SER A 6 13.54 -11.44 -12.37
CA SER A 6 13.96 -10.39 -13.31
C SER A 6 12.85 -9.91 -14.27
N ASN A 7 11.81 -10.73 -14.49
CA ASN A 7 10.72 -10.44 -15.41
C ASN A 7 9.44 -9.95 -14.71
N ILE A 8 9.39 -9.91 -13.38
CA ILE A 8 8.20 -9.50 -12.62
C ILE A 8 7.73 -8.10 -13.04
N LYS A 9 8.64 -7.15 -13.12
CA LYS A 9 8.38 -5.76 -13.54
C LYS A 9 7.72 -5.71 -14.92
N LYS A 10 8.30 -6.43 -15.90
CA LYS A 10 7.76 -6.51 -17.26
C LYS A 10 6.38 -7.16 -17.31
N ALA A 11 6.18 -8.22 -16.52
CA ALA A 11 4.89 -8.90 -16.42
C ALA A 11 3.81 -7.98 -15.81
N ILE A 12 4.14 -7.22 -14.76
CA ILE A 12 3.21 -6.23 -14.17
C ILE A 12 2.82 -5.18 -15.22
N MET A 13 3.78 -4.65 -15.98
CA MET A 13 3.49 -3.69 -17.06
C MET A 13 2.53 -4.29 -18.11
N GLN A 14 2.76 -5.52 -18.53
CA GLN A 14 1.90 -6.20 -19.50
C GLN A 14 0.48 -6.41 -18.96
N ILE A 15 0.36 -6.86 -17.70
CA ILE A 15 -0.94 -7.08 -17.05
C ILE A 15 -1.68 -5.74 -16.89
N THR A 16 -0.97 -4.67 -16.51
CA THR A 16 -1.55 -3.33 -16.37
C THR A 16 -2.07 -2.81 -17.72
N ASN A 17 -1.26 -2.89 -18.77
CA ASN A 17 -1.69 -2.49 -20.11
C ASN A 17 -2.88 -3.32 -20.61
N TYR A 18 -2.89 -4.63 -20.34
CA TYR A 18 -4.03 -5.49 -20.65
C TYR A 18 -5.27 -5.07 -19.86
N SER A 19 -5.14 -4.77 -18.58
CA SER A 19 -6.25 -4.28 -17.74
C SER A 19 -6.84 -2.98 -18.30
N LEU A 20 -5.99 -2.02 -18.68
CA LEU A 20 -6.41 -0.79 -19.34
C LEU A 20 -7.18 -1.05 -20.64
N SER A 21 -6.73 -1.99 -21.47
CA SER A 21 -7.43 -2.37 -22.71
C SER A 21 -8.82 -2.97 -22.45
N LYS A 22 -9.08 -3.43 -21.23
CA LYS A 22 -10.38 -3.95 -20.76
C LYS A 22 -11.21 -2.89 -20.01
N GLY A 23 -10.76 -1.63 -19.97
CA GLY A 23 -11.45 -0.54 -19.29
C GLY A 23 -11.25 -0.51 -17.77
N LEU A 24 -10.23 -1.25 -17.26
CA LEU A 24 -9.86 -1.21 -15.84
C LEU A 24 -8.72 -0.22 -15.65
N ASP A 25 -9.03 0.90 -15.03
CA ASP A 25 -8.11 2.00 -14.74
C ASP A 25 -7.41 1.84 -13.36
N GLU A 26 -6.67 2.86 -12.95
CA GLU A 26 -5.97 2.91 -11.67
C GLU A 26 -6.91 2.96 -10.45
N ARG A 27 -8.19 3.29 -10.65
CA ARG A 27 -9.21 3.23 -9.57
C ARG A 27 -9.64 1.79 -9.31
N ASN A 28 -9.60 0.96 -10.34
CA ASN A 28 -10.02 -0.44 -10.31
C ASN A 28 -8.88 -1.39 -9.91
N VAL A 29 -7.64 -1.05 -10.27
CA VAL A 29 -6.46 -1.91 -10.09
C VAL A 29 -5.51 -1.34 -9.05
N GLN A 30 -5.07 -2.17 -8.13
CA GLN A 30 -4.06 -1.83 -7.12
C GLN A 30 -2.91 -2.81 -7.15
N VAL A 31 -1.68 -2.30 -7.21
CA VAL A 31 -0.49 -3.13 -7.01
C VAL A 31 -0.12 -3.14 -5.54
N LEU A 32 0.00 -4.33 -4.94
CA LEU A 32 0.42 -4.52 -3.54
C LEU A 32 1.78 -5.22 -3.50
N ALA A 33 2.83 -4.51 -3.10
CA ALA A 33 4.17 -5.08 -3.05
C ALA A 33 4.70 -5.16 -1.60
N PRO A 34 5.53 -6.18 -1.28
CA PRO A 34 6.04 -6.37 0.09
C PRO A 34 7.20 -5.43 0.43
N MET A 35 7.90 -4.87 -0.55
CA MET A 35 9.13 -4.09 -0.36
C MET A 35 9.13 -2.78 -1.13
N TYR A 36 9.80 -1.76 -0.58
CA TYR A 36 9.96 -0.45 -1.23
C TYR A 36 11.05 -0.47 -2.31
N LYS A 37 12.21 -1.07 -2.03
CA LYS A 37 13.38 -1.08 -2.90
C LYS A 37 13.46 -2.34 -3.76
N GLY A 38 14.25 -2.26 -4.84
CA GLY A 38 14.49 -3.34 -5.81
C GLY A 38 13.72 -3.14 -7.12
N ASP A 39 14.00 -3.97 -8.13
CA ASP A 39 13.46 -3.83 -9.48
C ASP A 39 11.94 -3.91 -9.55
N ALA A 40 11.32 -4.72 -8.73
CA ALA A 40 9.87 -4.81 -8.56
C ALA A 40 9.42 -4.27 -7.19
N GLY A 41 10.17 -3.33 -6.60
CA GLY A 41 9.80 -2.61 -5.40
C GLY A 41 8.80 -1.49 -5.67
N ILE A 42 8.13 -1.03 -4.62
CA ILE A 42 7.07 -0.01 -4.69
C ILE A 42 7.54 1.25 -5.42
N ASP A 43 8.75 1.74 -5.11
CA ASP A 43 9.26 2.99 -5.71
C ASP A 43 9.44 2.84 -7.23
N ALA A 44 10.06 1.75 -7.69
CA ALA A 44 10.24 1.46 -9.11
C ALA A 44 8.92 1.18 -9.83
N LEU A 45 7.99 0.49 -9.17
CA LEU A 45 6.67 0.21 -9.73
C LEU A 45 5.83 1.48 -9.88
N ASN A 46 5.87 2.40 -8.91
CA ASN A 46 5.13 3.66 -9.00
C ASN A 46 5.55 4.50 -10.20
N VAL A 47 6.87 4.60 -10.48
CA VAL A 47 7.37 5.34 -11.65
C VAL A 47 6.81 4.76 -12.96
N ILE A 48 6.79 3.42 -13.08
CA ILE A 48 6.33 2.76 -14.30
C ILE A 48 4.83 2.86 -14.44
N LEU A 49 4.10 2.59 -13.36
CA LEU A 49 2.65 2.60 -13.35
C LEU A 49 2.11 4.02 -13.58
N GLN A 50 2.76 5.05 -13.04
CA GLN A 50 2.44 6.44 -13.35
C GLN A 50 2.53 6.68 -14.87
N ASN A 51 3.61 6.25 -15.51
CA ASN A 51 3.78 6.44 -16.96
C ASN A 51 2.78 5.63 -17.80
N ILE A 52 2.24 4.53 -17.27
CA ILE A 52 1.20 3.74 -17.95
C ILE A 52 -0.17 4.38 -17.78
N TYR A 53 -0.56 4.70 -16.54
CA TYR A 53 -1.88 5.24 -16.22
C TYR A 53 -1.99 6.73 -16.51
N ASN A 54 -0.97 7.50 -16.15
CA ASN A 54 -0.94 8.94 -16.24
C ASN A 54 0.36 9.47 -16.89
N PRO A 55 0.57 9.22 -18.21
CA PRO A 55 1.75 9.70 -18.90
C PRO A 55 1.78 11.23 -18.94
N SER A 56 2.99 11.82 -18.97
CA SER A 56 3.18 13.26 -19.15
C SER A 56 2.52 13.74 -20.44
N LYS A 57 1.76 14.83 -20.36
CA LYS A 57 1.05 15.47 -21.48
C LYS A 57 1.24 16.98 -21.40
N ARG A 58 1.33 17.65 -22.56
CA ARG A 58 1.53 19.13 -22.65
C ARG A 58 0.46 19.97 -21.95
N ASN A 59 -0.73 19.42 -21.76
CA ASN A 59 -1.88 20.10 -21.14
C ASN A 59 -2.09 19.73 -19.69
N LYS A 60 -1.17 19.00 -19.05
CA LYS A 60 -1.21 18.69 -17.62
C LYS A 60 -0.12 19.44 -16.89
N GLU A 61 -0.52 20.08 -15.80
CA GLU A 61 0.44 20.71 -14.90
C GLU A 61 1.17 19.63 -14.08
N GLU A 62 2.46 19.88 -13.85
CA GLU A 62 3.34 18.98 -13.09
C GLU A 62 4.08 19.77 -12.01
N VAL A 63 4.32 19.15 -10.87
CA VAL A 63 5.15 19.70 -9.81
C VAL A 63 6.26 18.72 -9.41
N ILE A 64 7.49 19.21 -9.33
CA ILE A 64 8.65 18.41 -8.92
C ILE A 64 8.86 18.61 -7.42
N TYR A 65 8.95 17.49 -6.70
CA TYR A 65 9.30 17.45 -5.27
C TYR A 65 10.32 16.33 -5.01
N GLY A 66 11.57 16.70 -4.73
CA GLY A 66 12.69 15.75 -4.65
C GLY A 66 12.86 14.98 -5.96
N ASP A 67 12.85 13.65 -5.86
CA ASP A 67 12.97 12.74 -7.00
C ASP A 67 11.62 12.39 -7.64
N PHE A 68 10.51 12.97 -7.15
CA PHE A 68 9.16 12.67 -7.61
C PHE A 68 8.61 13.79 -8.48
N ILE A 69 7.89 13.41 -9.54
CA ILE A 69 7.12 14.30 -10.39
C ILE A 69 5.65 13.96 -10.17
N TYR A 70 4.91 14.88 -9.57
CA TYR A 70 3.47 14.76 -9.40
C TYR A 70 2.73 15.48 -10.52
N ARG A 71 1.69 14.85 -11.04
CA ARG A 71 0.87 15.33 -12.16
C ARG A 71 -0.59 15.42 -11.76
N GLU A 72 -1.35 16.27 -12.39
CA GLU A 72 -2.81 16.18 -12.32
C GLU A 72 -3.26 14.77 -12.71
N ASP A 73 -4.28 14.25 -12.03
CA ASP A 73 -4.81 12.87 -12.08
C ASP A 73 -3.90 11.80 -11.44
N ASP A 74 -2.77 12.16 -10.82
CA ASP A 74 -1.96 11.15 -10.11
C ASP A 74 -2.69 10.60 -8.91
N LYS A 75 -2.60 9.28 -8.76
CA LYS A 75 -3.04 8.53 -7.57
C LYS A 75 -1.99 8.65 -6.47
N VAL A 76 -2.40 9.13 -5.30
CA VAL A 76 -1.51 9.42 -4.17
C VAL A 76 -2.02 8.79 -2.88
N LEU A 77 -1.09 8.53 -1.96
CA LEU A 77 -1.32 7.99 -0.62
C LEU A 77 -0.90 9.02 0.42
N GLN A 78 -1.76 9.32 1.37
CA GLN A 78 -1.43 10.11 2.56
C GLN A 78 -0.53 9.29 3.50
N LEU A 79 0.53 9.90 4.00
CA LEU A 79 1.52 9.24 4.86
C LEU A 79 1.37 9.55 6.34
N VAL A 80 0.73 10.67 6.68
CA VAL A 80 0.56 11.18 8.04
C VAL A 80 -0.90 11.57 8.26
N ASN A 81 -1.36 11.54 9.51
CA ASN A 81 -2.69 12.04 9.83
C ASN A 81 -2.73 13.57 9.74
N ASP A 82 -3.74 14.10 9.10
CA ASP A 82 -4.09 15.51 9.04
C ASP A 82 -5.52 15.68 9.59
N LEU A 83 -5.61 15.92 10.89
CA LEU A 83 -6.89 15.99 11.61
C LEU A 83 -7.69 17.22 11.20
N ASP A 84 -7.03 18.32 10.86
CA ASP A 84 -7.68 19.58 10.49
C ASP A 84 -8.43 19.43 9.16
N ASN A 85 -7.87 18.66 8.24
CA ASN A 85 -8.46 18.38 6.94
C ASN A 85 -9.21 17.03 6.87
N ASN A 86 -9.31 16.29 7.99
CA ASN A 86 -9.96 14.98 8.07
C ASN A 86 -9.41 13.99 7.02
N VAL A 87 -8.06 13.91 6.91
CA VAL A 87 -7.35 12.96 6.05
C VAL A 87 -6.38 12.15 6.90
N PHE A 88 -6.38 10.84 6.72
CA PHE A 88 -5.63 9.94 7.56
C PHE A 88 -4.51 9.21 6.83
N ASN A 89 -3.54 8.76 7.59
CA ASN A 89 -2.46 7.93 7.08
C ASN A 89 -3.00 6.63 6.46
N GLY A 90 -2.79 6.47 5.17
CA GLY A 90 -3.31 5.35 4.38
C GLY A 90 -4.43 5.73 3.42
N ASP A 91 -4.99 6.94 3.53
CA ASP A 91 -6.00 7.41 2.61
C ASP A 91 -5.42 7.58 1.20
N ILE A 92 -6.17 7.13 0.22
CA ILE A 92 -5.82 7.25 -1.19
C ILE A 92 -6.65 8.37 -1.80
N GLY A 93 -5.97 9.30 -2.47
CA GLY A 93 -6.59 10.40 -3.19
C GLY A 93 -6.07 10.53 -4.62
N PHE A 94 -6.64 11.47 -5.35
CA PHE A 94 -6.24 11.83 -6.71
C PHE A 94 -5.95 13.32 -6.78
N ILE A 95 -4.85 13.69 -7.43
CA ILE A 95 -4.54 15.10 -7.66
C ILE A 95 -5.52 15.66 -8.68
N GLU A 96 -6.42 16.52 -8.22
CA GLU A 96 -7.45 17.10 -9.09
C GLU A 96 -6.90 18.26 -9.90
N ARG A 97 -6.04 19.11 -9.30
CA ARG A 97 -5.49 20.31 -9.95
C ARG A 97 -4.15 20.71 -9.33
N ILE A 98 -3.29 21.23 -10.18
CA ILE A 98 -2.04 21.88 -9.80
C ILE A 98 -2.08 23.31 -10.34
N THR A 99 -1.85 24.33 -9.48
CA THR A 99 -1.79 25.74 -9.87
C THR A 99 -0.64 26.42 -9.15
N GLY A 100 0.50 26.55 -9.81
CA GLY A 100 1.71 27.06 -9.19
C GLY A 100 2.17 26.21 -8.02
N ASN A 101 2.09 26.76 -6.79
CA ASN A 101 2.48 26.05 -5.56
C ASN A 101 1.31 25.34 -4.84
N LYS A 102 0.09 25.47 -5.36
CA LYS A 102 -1.11 24.88 -4.78
C LYS A 102 -1.50 23.61 -5.50
N ILE A 103 -1.73 22.56 -4.75
CA ILE A 103 -2.13 21.25 -5.24
C ILE A 103 -3.43 20.85 -4.54
N ILE A 104 -4.47 20.61 -5.30
CA ILE A 104 -5.76 20.13 -4.77
C ILE A 104 -5.80 18.62 -4.93
N ILE A 105 -6.01 17.91 -3.83
CA ILE A 105 -6.12 16.45 -3.80
C ILE A 105 -7.52 16.09 -3.33
N ASP A 106 -8.19 15.23 -4.07
CA ASP A 106 -9.51 14.69 -3.74
C ASP A 106 -9.34 13.30 -3.09
N PHE A 107 -9.68 13.22 -1.79
CA PHE A 107 -9.76 11.98 -1.03
C PHE A 107 -11.22 11.55 -0.90
N ASP A 108 -11.75 10.88 -1.93
CA ASP A 108 -13.12 10.37 -1.99
C ASP A 108 -14.21 11.44 -1.69
N GLY A 109 -14.09 12.59 -2.36
CA GLY A 109 -14.99 13.75 -2.21
C GLY A 109 -14.51 14.77 -1.18
N ASN A 110 -13.52 14.46 -0.36
CA ASN A 110 -12.88 15.42 0.55
C ASN A 110 -11.70 16.08 -0.16
N LYS A 111 -11.89 17.32 -0.63
CA LYS A 111 -10.88 18.08 -1.37
C LYS A 111 -10.02 18.91 -0.42
N VAL A 112 -8.74 18.64 -0.43
CA VAL A 112 -7.76 19.29 0.45
C VAL A 112 -6.71 20.02 -0.39
N GLU A 113 -6.39 21.26 0.01
CA GLU A 113 -5.34 22.07 -0.61
C GLU A 113 -3.99 21.79 0.09
N TYR A 114 -3.00 21.40 -0.69
CA TYR A 114 -1.61 21.21 -0.29
C TYR A 114 -0.74 22.31 -0.88
N GLU A 115 0.26 22.76 -0.15
CA GLU A 115 1.36 23.52 -0.72
C GLU A 115 2.50 22.57 -1.13
N LYS A 116 3.41 23.05 -1.96
CA LYS A 116 4.57 22.25 -2.40
C LYS A 116 5.35 21.65 -1.23
N LYS A 117 5.47 22.36 -0.08
CA LYS A 117 6.15 21.88 1.13
C LYS A 117 5.45 20.67 1.76
N ASP A 118 4.15 20.51 1.56
CA ASP A 118 3.32 19.48 2.16
C ASP A 118 3.35 18.17 1.37
N LEU A 119 3.94 18.19 0.14
CA LEU A 119 4.15 16.99 -0.67
C LEU A 119 5.04 15.93 0.00
N LYS A 120 5.78 16.28 1.06
CA LYS A 120 6.46 15.31 1.93
C LYS A 120 5.51 14.33 2.61
N ASN A 121 4.25 14.71 2.76
CA ASN A 121 3.22 13.95 3.44
C ASN A 121 2.47 12.98 2.52
N ILE A 122 2.79 12.96 1.22
CA ILE A 122 2.17 12.07 0.25
C ILE A 122 3.21 11.29 -0.55
N LYS A 123 2.79 10.20 -1.18
CA LYS A 123 3.54 9.44 -2.18
C LYS A 123 2.60 8.94 -3.28
N HIS A 124 3.15 8.59 -4.45
CA HIS A 124 2.38 7.87 -5.46
C HIS A 124 1.80 6.57 -4.90
N ALA A 125 0.59 6.23 -5.30
CA ALA A 125 -0.20 5.11 -4.78
C ALA A 125 -0.62 4.09 -5.84
N TYR A 126 -0.03 4.08 -7.02
CA TYR A 126 -0.28 3.03 -8.01
C TYR A 126 0.21 1.67 -7.49
N ALA A 127 1.34 1.66 -6.78
CA ALA A 127 1.80 0.55 -5.96
C ALA A 127 1.97 1.00 -4.51
N ILE A 128 1.44 0.23 -3.55
CA ILE A 128 1.58 0.48 -2.12
C ILE A 128 2.06 -0.77 -1.40
N SER A 129 2.52 -0.62 -0.15
CA SER A 129 2.88 -1.79 0.65
C SER A 129 1.64 -2.55 1.12
N ILE A 130 1.78 -3.88 1.25
CA ILE A 130 0.71 -4.72 1.78
C ILE A 130 0.26 -4.23 3.17
N HIS A 131 1.19 -3.71 3.99
CA HIS A 131 0.84 -3.15 5.30
C HIS A 131 -0.04 -1.89 5.20
N LYS A 132 0.21 -1.02 4.21
CA LYS A 132 -0.57 0.20 3.99
C LYS A 132 -1.95 -0.07 3.38
N SER A 133 -2.19 -1.26 2.86
CA SER A 133 -3.50 -1.67 2.35
C SER A 133 -4.44 -2.20 3.45
N GLN A 134 -3.98 -2.29 4.70
CA GLN A 134 -4.83 -2.74 5.81
C GLN A 134 -6.00 -1.77 6.02
N GLY A 135 -7.21 -2.29 6.11
CA GLY A 135 -8.44 -1.52 6.20
C GLY A 135 -9.06 -1.14 4.84
N SER A 136 -8.28 -1.19 3.75
CA SER A 136 -8.77 -0.89 2.40
C SER A 136 -9.08 -2.18 1.63
N GLU A 137 -9.95 -2.07 0.62
CA GLU A 137 -10.28 -3.14 -0.31
C GLU A 137 -10.25 -2.65 -1.75
N PHE A 138 -9.81 -3.50 -2.68
CA PHE A 138 -9.63 -3.15 -4.08
C PHE A 138 -10.33 -4.15 -5.00
N MET A 139 -10.86 -3.68 -6.11
CA MET A 139 -11.56 -4.54 -7.07
C MET A 139 -10.62 -5.60 -7.64
N HIS A 140 -9.45 -5.18 -8.11
CA HIS A 140 -8.44 -6.06 -8.70
C HIS A 140 -7.07 -5.78 -8.08
N ILE A 141 -6.38 -6.82 -7.67
CA ILE A 141 -5.04 -6.71 -7.08
C ILE A 141 -4.03 -7.43 -7.95
N ILE A 142 -2.89 -6.80 -8.15
CA ILE A 142 -1.68 -7.39 -8.71
C ILE A 142 -0.65 -7.46 -7.59
N MET A 143 -0.14 -8.66 -7.26
CA MET A 143 0.82 -8.83 -6.17
C MET A 143 2.08 -9.53 -6.67
N PRO A 144 3.24 -8.84 -6.73
CA PRO A 144 4.52 -9.45 -7.05
C PRO A 144 4.99 -10.36 -5.92
N ILE A 145 5.46 -11.55 -6.30
CA ILE A 145 6.02 -12.55 -5.39
C ILE A 145 7.38 -12.98 -5.93
N SER A 146 8.44 -12.70 -5.18
CA SER A 146 9.81 -13.06 -5.56
C SER A 146 10.55 -13.71 -4.41
N THR A 147 11.43 -14.65 -4.73
CA THR A 147 12.35 -15.25 -3.74
C THR A 147 13.27 -14.21 -3.11
N SER A 148 13.56 -13.09 -3.79
CA SER A 148 14.34 -11.98 -3.22
C SER A 148 13.65 -11.29 -2.04
N TYR A 149 12.34 -11.49 -1.87
CA TYR A 149 11.56 -10.92 -0.77
C TYR A 149 11.48 -11.84 0.46
N TYR A 150 12.34 -12.87 0.56
CA TYR A 150 12.23 -13.97 1.52
C TYR A 150 12.02 -13.51 2.98
N LYS A 151 12.63 -12.41 3.41
CA LYS A 151 12.46 -11.83 4.76
C LYS A 151 11.05 -11.28 5.04
N MET A 152 10.35 -10.90 3.98
CA MET A 152 9.00 -10.32 4.07
C MET A 152 7.92 -11.33 3.68
N LEU A 153 8.29 -12.49 3.12
CA LEU A 153 7.35 -13.51 2.69
C LEU A 153 6.99 -14.45 3.84
N TYR A 154 5.92 -14.13 4.55
CA TYR A 154 5.33 -14.96 5.59
C TYR A 154 3.81 -15.01 5.47
N ASN A 155 3.20 -16.05 6.00
CA ASN A 155 1.78 -16.37 5.86
C ASN A 155 0.86 -15.18 6.14
N LYS A 156 1.04 -14.49 7.27
CA LYS A 156 0.18 -13.35 7.65
C LYS A 156 0.23 -12.20 6.65
N LEU A 157 1.40 -11.94 6.05
CA LEU A 157 1.52 -10.89 5.03
C LEU A 157 0.77 -11.28 3.75
N ILE A 158 0.97 -12.52 3.29
CA ILE A 158 0.25 -13.03 2.11
C ILE A 158 -1.26 -12.98 2.35
N TYR A 159 -1.73 -13.47 3.50
CA TYR A 159 -3.14 -13.42 3.87
C TYR A 159 -3.68 -11.97 3.85
N THR A 160 -2.93 -11.02 4.42
CA THR A 160 -3.32 -9.62 4.40
C THR A 160 -3.51 -9.10 2.97
N GLY A 161 -2.58 -9.37 2.07
CA GLY A 161 -2.68 -8.92 0.68
C GLY A 161 -3.83 -9.61 -0.09
N VAL A 162 -3.96 -10.92 0.06
CA VAL A 162 -5.01 -11.71 -0.61
C VAL A 162 -6.40 -11.27 -0.19
N SER A 163 -6.60 -11.03 1.12
CA SER A 163 -7.90 -10.63 1.67
C SER A 163 -8.35 -9.21 1.29
N ARG A 164 -7.50 -8.43 0.61
CA ARG A 164 -7.87 -7.09 0.10
C ARG A 164 -8.58 -7.12 -1.24
N ALA A 165 -8.57 -8.24 -1.97
CA ALA A 165 -9.16 -8.35 -3.30
C ALA A 165 -10.66 -8.62 -3.24
N LYS A 166 -11.47 -7.75 -3.88
CA LYS A 166 -12.93 -7.94 -4.01
C LYS A 166 -13.31 -8.88 -5.15
N LYS A 167 -12.68 -8.74 -6.33
CA LYS A 167 -13.05 -9.52 -7.53
C LYS A 167 -11.94 -10.45 -7.98
N SER A 168 -10.72 -9.96 -8.09
CA SER A 168 -9.61 -10.80 -8.55
C SER A 168 -8.28 -10.44 -7.92
N LEU A 169 -7.44 -11.45 -7.80
CA LEU A 169 -6.05 -11.34 -7.40
C LEU A 169 -5.17 -11.99 -8.46
N THR A 170 -4.18 -11.27 -8.94
CA THR A 170 -3.14 -11.77 -9.85
C THR A 170 -1.80 -11.83 -9.13
N LEU A 171 -1.32 -13.03 -8.85
CA LEU A 171 0.03 -13.24 -8.34
C LEU A 171 1.01 -13.29 -9.50
N VAL A 172 2.10 -12.52 -9.41
CA VAL A 172 3.11 -12.40 -10.46
C VAL A 172 4.47 -12.76 -9.90
N GLY A 173 5.08 -13.83 -10.38
CA GLY A 173 6.40 -14.24 -9.94
C GLY A 173 6.56 -15.74 -9.78
N ASP A 174 7.39 -16.16 -8.82
CA ASP A 174 7.77 -17.53 -8.60
C ASP A 174 6.75 -18.28 -7.70
N PRO A 175 6.09 -19.34 -8.20
CA PRO A 175 5.19 -20.17 -7.40
C PRO A 175 5.85 -20.79 -6.17
N THR A 176 7.15 -21.11 -6.24
CA THR A 176 7.87 -21.68 -5.09
C THR A 176 8.06 -20.66 -3.97
N ALA A 177 8.26 -19.38 -4.32
CA ALA A 177 8.30 -18.29 -3.36
C ALA A 177 6.95 -18.12 -2.65
N PHE A 178 5.84 -18.21 -3.40
CA PHE A 178 4.49 -18.17 -2.82
C PHE A 178 4.25 -19.34 -1.86
N GLN A 179 4.58 -20.57 -2.26
CA GLN A 179 4.41 -21.75 -1.43
C GLN A 179 5.24 -21.66 -0.13
N ARG A 180 6.48 -21.17 -0.23
CA ARG A 180 7.32 -20.89 0.95
C ARG A 180 6.69 -19.86 1.86
N ALA A 181 6.16 -18.79 1.31
CA ALA A 181 5.50 -17.72 2.07
C ALA A 181 4.27 -18.22 2.83
N VAL A 182 3.43 -19.04 2.20
CA VAL A 182 2.25 -19.64 2.83
C VAL A 182 2.64 -20.58 3.97
N ASN A 183 3.71 -21.37 3.80
CA ASN A 183 4.21 -22.31 4.81
C ASN A 183 5.05 -21.64 5.90
N ASN A 184 5.46 -20.38 5.70
CA ASN A 184 6.26 -19.64 6.66
C ASN A 184 5.40 -19.03 7.75
N ASN A 185 5.22 -19.76 8.85
CA ASN A 185 4.50 -19.33 10.05
C ASN A 185 5.36 -18.43 10.95
N TYR A 186 6.14 -17.52 10.35
CA TYR A 186 6.93 -16.57 11.13
C TYR A 186 5.99 -15.69 11.98
N SER A 187 5.74 -16.15 13.19
CA SER A 187 5.16 -15.33 14.25
C SER A 187 6.34 -14.70 14.99
N SER A 188 6.56 -13.40 14.82
CA SER A 188 7.31 -12.70 15.85
C SER A 188 6.53 -12.90 17.14
N SER A 189 7.05 -13.73 18.04
CA SER A 189 6.49 -13.86 19.39
C SER A 189 6.59 -12.47 20.03
N ARG A 190 5.49 -11.72 20.00
CA ARG A 190 5.43 -10.47 20.75
C ARG A 190 5.60 -10.85 22.21
N LYS A 191 6.76 -10.55 22.78
CA LYS A 191 6.95 -10.61 24.21
C LYS A 191 6.08 -9.49 24.81
N THR A 192 4.91 -9.84 25.29
CA THR A 192 4.04 -8.90 26.03
C THR A 192 4.00 -9.38 27.48
N SER A 193 4.11 -8.44 28.41
CA SER A 193 3.89 -8.70 29.83
C SER A 193 2.40 -8.74 30.19
N LEU A 194 1.48 -8.68 29.20
CA LEU A 194 0.06 -8.60 29.44
C LEU A 194 -0.48 -9.75 30.30
N LYS A 195 -0.03 -10.98 30.05
CA LYS A 195 -0.43 -12.17 30.84
C LYS A 195 0.02 -12.03 32.30
N GLU A 196 1.24 -11.54 32.53
CA GLU A 196 1.78 -11.30 33.87
C GLU A 196 1.03 -10.19 34.57
N GLN A 197 0.75 -9.08 33.88
CA GLN A 197 -0.02 -7.95 34.43
C GLN A 197 -1.48 -8.34 34.78
N ILE A 198 -2.16 -9.11 33.92
CA ILE A 198 -3.50 -9.63 34.21
C ILE A 198 -3.47 -10.54 35.44
N SER A 199 -2.48 -11.43 35.57
CA SER A 199 -2.34 -12.29 36.75
C SER A 199 -2.15 -11.47 38.02
N ILE A 200 -1.32 -10.42 37.99
CA ILE A 200 -1.12 -9.52 39.13
C ILE A 200 -2.43 -8.80 39.51
N CYS A 201 -3.15 -8.26 38.51
CA CYS A 201 -4.46 -7.60 38.79
C CYS A 201 -5.48 -8.56 39.41
N LEU A 202 -5.53 -9.82 38.97
CA LEU A 202 -6.45 -10.80 39.56
C LEU A 202 -6.09 -11.16 41.00
N PHE A 203 -4.82 -11.18 41.35
CA PHE A 203 -4.40 -11.39 42.75
C PHE A 203 -4.85 -10.23 43.66
N TYR A 204 -4.71 -8.98 43.23
CA TYR A 204 -5.13 -7.82 44.01
C TYR A 204 -6.66 -7.71 44.21
N THR A 205 -7.45 -8.30 43.31
CA THR A 205 -8.93 -8.28 43.45
C THR A 205 -9.45 -9.41 44.35
N SER A 206 -8.70 -10.51 44.56
CA SER A 206 -9.08 -11.60 45.46
C SER A 206 -8.84 -11.23 46.94
N ASP A 207 -7.74 -10.51 47.24
CA ASP A 207 -7.43 -10.12 48.61
C ASP A 207 -8.37 -9.02 49.15
N ALA A 208 -9.00 -8.24 48.26
CA ALA A 208 -9.96 -7.19 48.68
C ALA A 208 -11.35 -7.75 49.04
N ALA A 209 -11.63 -9.02 48.77
CA ALA A 209 -12.90 -9.67 49.09
C ALA A 209 -12.91 -10.34 50.47
N ASP A 210 -11.74 -10.64 51.04
CA ASP A 210 -11.62 -11.33 52.34
C ASP A 210 -11.56 -10.41 53.58
N ASP A 211 -11.49 -9.08 53.38
CA ASP A 211 -11.43 -8.11 54.50
C ASP A 211 -12.80 -7.60 54.97
N LYS A 212 -13.90 -8.32 54.66
CA LYS A 212 -15.24 -8.07 55.21
C LYS A 212 -15.87 -9.36 55.70
N ALA A 213 -15.40 -9.86 56.81
CA ALA A 213 -16.11 -10.80 57.70
C ALA A 213 -15.97 -10.35 59.15
#